data_0ecdb7715ab3cb1990eb6f81ff21bcd6
#
_entry.id   0ecdb7715ab3cb1990eb6f81ff21bcd6
#
_cell.length_a   1.000
_cell.length_b   1.000
_cell.length_c   1.000
_cell.angle_alpha   90.00
_cell.angle_beta   90.00
_cell.angle_gamma   90.00
#
_symmetry.space_group_name_H-M   'P 1'
#
loop_
_entity.id
_entity.type
_entity.pdbx_description
1 polymer ?
#
loop_
_entity_poly.entity_id
_entity_poly.type
_entity_poly.pdbx_seq_one_letter_code
_entity_poly.pdbx_strand_id
1 'polypeptide(L)'
;KTKTGIDVISTNMLLENEEDAILWRGSLISSLVQQFYKDVRWEEKDVLLIDMPPGTGDVSLTTFQSIPVDQLIIVTTPQDLVSMIVKKSINMAKEMNINVLGLVENMSYVVCPKCDEKIYIYGNKAKEEIEKKYDLPLLARIPFDGEMTSLIDEGKVEYINKDYVDELVYKIEEKLKEKE
;
A
#
# COMPACT_ATOMS: atom_id res chain seq x y z
N LYS A 1 -17.78 10.10 -0.27
CA LYS A 1 -16.64 11.03 -0.10
C LYS A 1 -16.27 11.12 1.36
N THR A 2 -14.98 11.17 1.65
CA THR A 2 -14.48 11.46 2.99
C THR A 2 -14.69 12.93 3.35
N LYS A 3 -14.35 13.32 4.57
CA LYS A 3 -14.46 14.73 5.04
C LYS A 3 -13.53 15.68 4.28
N THR A 4 -12.39 15.20 3.81
CA THR A 4 -11.43 15.98 3.02
C THR A 4 -11.69 15.91 1.52
N GLY A 5 -12.71 15.18 1.07
CA GLY A 5 -13.15 15.14 -0.31
C GLY A 5 -12.62 13.96 -1.13
N ILE A 6 -11.89 13.01 -0.52
CA ILE A 6 -11.41 11.80 -1.18
C ILE A 6 -12.59 10.88 -1.48
N ASP A 7 -12.71 10.40 -2.73
CA ASP A 7 -13.69 9.39 -3.08
C ASP A 7 -13.15 8.00 -2.71
N VAL A 8 -13.94 7.21 -2.00
CA VAL A 8 -13.58 5.87 -1.54
C VAL A 8 -14.67 4.89 -1.92
N ILE A 9 -14.29 3.70 -2.36
CA ILE A 9 -15.17 2.55 -2.51
C ILE A 9 -14.51 1.32 -1.88
N SER A 10 -15.29 0.54 -1.17
CA SER A 10 -14.87 -0.72 -0.56
C SER A 10 -16.02 -1.73 -0.62
N THR A 11 -15.68 -3.01 -0.66
CA THR A 11 -16.65 -4.10 -0.54
C THR A 11 -17.46 -4.02 0.73
N ASN A 12 -16.88 -3.56 1.84
CA ASN A 12 -17.60 -3.38 3.10
C ASN A 12 -18.77 -2.38 3.00
N MET A 13 -18.68 -1.41 2.10
CA MET A 13 -19.76 -0.44 1.87
C MET A 13 -20.99 -1.05 1.16
N LEU A 14 -20.85 -2.28 0.66
CA LEU A 14 -21.92 -3.01 -0.03
C LEU A 14 -22.59 -4.04 0.88
N LEU A 15 -22.13 -4.20 2.12
CA LEU A 15 -22.69 -5.12 3.10
C LEU A 15 -23.81 -4.45 3.89
N GLU A 16 -24.80 -5.22 4.31
CA GLU A 16 -25.88 -4.74 5.18
C GLU A 16 -25.37 -4.47 6.61
N ASN A 17 -24.46 -5.34 7.09
CA ASN A 17 -23.76 -5.14 8.36
C ASN A 17 -22.25 -5.22 8.14
N GLU A 18 -21.50 -4.38 8.85
CA GLU A 18 -20.04 -4.30 8.75
C GLU A 18 -19.32 -5.61 9.18
N GLU A 19 -19.99 -6.42 10.02
CA GLU A 19 -19.47 -7.70 10.53
C GLU A 19 -19.78 -8.88 9.58
N ASP A 20 -20.53 -8.66 8.50
CA ASP A 20 -20.88 -9.72 7.57
C ASP A 20 -19.65 -10.21 6.80
N ALA A 21 -19.48 -11.53 6.75
CA ALA A 21 -18.38 -12.14 6.00
C ALA A 21 -18.66 -12.11 4.49
N ILE A 22 -17.70 -11.63 3.72
CA ILE A 22 -17.76 -11.69 2.25
C ILE A 22 -17.39 -13.11 1.81
N LEU A 23 -18.38 -13.92 1.51
CA LEU A 23 -18.20 -15.32 1.08
C LEU A 23 -18.16 -15.44 -0.47
N TRP A 24 -17.65 -14.45 -1.14
CA TRP A 24 -17.59 -14.44 -2.60
C TRP A 24 -16.39 -15.26 -3.11
N ARG A 25 -16.64 -16.03 -4.17
CA ARG A 25 -15.61 -16.82 -4.83
C ARG A 25 -14.88 -16.01 -5.91
N GLY A 26 -13.68 -16.44 -6.28
CA GLY A 26 -12.75 -15.72 -7.14
C GLY A 26 -13.36 -15.00 -8.36
N SER A 27 -14.24 -15.65 -9.11
CA SER A 27 -14.88 -15.02 -10.28
C SER A 27 -15.78 -13.83 -9.94
N LEU A 28 -16.50 -13.86 -8.81
CA LEU A 28 -17.33 -12.76 -8.36
C LEU A 28 -16.48 -11.57 -7.90
N ILE A 29 -15.41 -11.86 -7.16
CA ILE A 29 -14.46 -10.82 -6.70
C ILE A 29 -13.79 -10.18 -7.91
N SER A 30 -13.35 -10.98 -8.88
CA SER A 30 -12.76 -10.46 -10.13
C SER A 30 -13.73 -9.57 -10.91
N SER A 31 -14.99 -9.97 -10.98
CA SER A 31 -16.05 -9.16 -11.61
C SER A 31 -16.26 -7.84 -10.88
N LEU A 32 -16.26 -7.87 -9.55
CA LEU A 32 -16.43 -6.68 -8.72
C LEU A 32 -15.25 -5.69 -8.88
N VAL A 33 -14.02 -6.18 -8.92
CA VAL A 33 -12.84 -5.34 -9.18
C VAL A 33 -12.99 -4.58 -10.50
N GLN A 34 -13.46 -5.27 -11.54
CA GLN A 34 -13.71 -4.62 -12.83
C GLN A 34 -14.85 -3.61 -12.76
N GLN A 35 -15.93 -3.91 -12.02
CA GLN A 35 -17.06 -3.00 -11.84
C GLN A 35 -16.65 -1.75 -11.05
N PHE A 36 -15.83 -1.89 -10.01
CA PHE A 36 -15.30 -0.74 -9.27
C PHE A 36 -14.54 0.24 -10.15
N TYR A 37 -13.84 -0.27 -11.15
CA TYR A 37 -13.11 0.58 -12.09
C TYR A 37 -13.99 1.13 -13.20
N LYS A 38 -14.86 0.30 -13.81
CA LYS A 38 -15.58 0.64 -15.03
C LYS A 38 -16.95 1.27 -14.79
N ASP A 39 -17.69 0.79 -13.77
CA ASP A 39 -19.09 1.12 -13.58
C ASP A 39 -19.31 2.21 -12.53
N VAL A 40 -18.32 2.42 -11.65
CA VAL A 40 -18.33 3.54 -10.71
C VAL A 40 -18.05 4.85 -11.45
N ARG A 41 -18.89 5.83 -11.24
CA ARG A 41 -18.69 7.16 -11.80
C ARG A 41 -17.62 7.90 -11.00
N TRP A 42 -16.38 7.67 -11.37
CA TRP A 42 -15.26 8.50 -10.92
C TRP A 42 -15.35 9.87 -11.61
N GLU A 43 -15.45 10.94 -10.82
CA GLU A 43 -15.24 12.28 -11.35
C GLU A 43 -13.77 12.42 -11.78
N GLU A 44 -13.41 13.54 -12.40
CA GLU A 44 -12.02 13.82 -12.77
C GLU A 44 -11.09 13.67 -11.55
N LYS A 45 -10.09 12.82 -11.66
CA LYS A 45 -9.14 12.45 -10.61
C LYS A 45 -7.72 12.48 -11.13
N ASP A 46 -6.83 13.05 -10.34
CA ASP A 46 -5.39 13.05 -10.64
C ASP A 46 -4.76 11.68 -10.33
N VAL A 47 -5.23 11.00 -9.28
CA VAL A 47 -4.68 9.73 -8.81
C VAL A 47 -5.78 8.79 -8.36
N LEU A 48 -5.68 7.52 -8.75
CA LEU A 48 -6.47 6.40 -8.23
C LEU A 48 -5.55 5.46 -7.46
N LEU A 49 -5.77 5.34 -6.16
CA LEU A 49 -5.06 4.38 -5.31
C LEU A 49 -5.88 3.10 -5.17
N ILE A 50 -5.24 1.95 -5.39
CA ILE A 50 -5.85 0.63 -5.25
C ILE A 50 -5.12 -0.10 -4.12
N ASP A 51 -5.82 -0.33 -3.01
CA ASP A 51 -5.32 -1.17 -1.92
C ASP A 51 -5.51 -2.64 -2.29
N MET A 52 -4.40 -3.36 -2.41
CA MET A 52 -4.35 -4.72 -2.92
C MET A 52 -4.27 -5.73 -1.78
N PRO A 53 -4.96 -6.87 -1.90
CA PRO A 53 -4.75 -7.96 -0.95
C PRO A 53 -3.32 -8.50 -1.05
N PRO A 54 -2.79 -9.13 0.02
CA PRO A 54 -1.43 -9.67 0.01
C PRO A 54 -1.27 -10.83 -0.97
N GLY A 55 -0.09 -10.94 -1.55
CA GLY A 55 0.30 -12.05 -2.41
C GLY A 55 -0.11 -11.92 -3.87
N THR A 56 -0.12 -13.05 -4.58
CA THR A 56 -0.28 -13.14 -6.04
C THR A 56 -1.59 -13.86 -6.44
N GLY A 57 -2.65 -13.66 -5.66
CA GLY A 57 -3.95 -14.30 -5.89
C GLY A 57 -4.76 -13.68 -7.03
N ASP A 58 -5.95 -14.25 -7.25
CA ASP A 58 -6.84 -13.88 -8.36
C ASP A 58 -7.21 -12.39 -8.40
N VAL A 59 -7.35 -11.75 -7.24
CA VAL A 59 -7.68 -10.31 -7.16
C VAL A 59 -6.53 -9.47 -7.74
N SER A 60 -5.30 -9.75 -7.31
CA SER A 60 -4.11 -9.05 -7.80
C SER A 60 -3.93 -9.26 -9.30
N LEU A 61 -4.07 -10.50 -9.76
CA LEU A 61 -3.97 -10.83 -11.17
C LEU A 61 -5.05 -10.12 -12.00
N THR A 62 -6.30 -10.16 -11.54
CA THR A 62 -7.42 -9.48 -12.23
C THR A 62 -7.21 -7.97 -12.29
N THR A 63 -6.76 -7.36 -11.20
CA THR A 63 -6.46 -5.92 -11.17
C THR A 63 -5.44 -5.57 -12.23
N PHE A 64 -4.32 -6.29 -12.27
CA PHE A 64 -3.26 -6.02 -13.25
C PHE A 64 -3.65 -6.29 -14.70
N GLN A 65 -4.58 -7.23 -14.94
CA GLN A 65 -5.06 -7.54 -16.29
C GLN A 65 -6.18 -6.62 -16.79
N SER A 66 -6.95 -6.04 -15.86
CA SER A 66 -8.20 -5.36 -16.20
C SER A 66 -8.16 -3.85 -15.98
N ILE A 67 -7.21 -3.36 -15.19
CA ILE A 67 -7.03 -1.94 -14.85
C ILE A 67 -5.67 -1.48 -15.36
N PRO A 68 -5.57 -0.34 -16.04
CA PRO A 68 -4.31 0.23 -16.47
C PRO A 68 -3.54 0.79 -15.26
N VAL A 69 -2.79 -0.08 -14.59
CA VAL A 69 -1.97 0.29 -13.42
C VAL A 69 -0.65 0.88 -13.90
N ASP A 70 -0.40 2.14 -13.61
CA ASP A 70 0.82 2.85 -14.01
C ASP A 70 2.02 2.46 -13.14
N GLN A 71 1.80 2.34 -11.83
CA GLN A 71 2.86 2.18 -10.84
C GLN A 71 2.40 1.25 -9.72
N LEU A 72 3.35 0.52 -9.14
CA LEU A 72 3.13 -0.31 -7.97
C LEU A 72 4.09 0.11 -6.84
N ILE A 73 3.56 0.26 -5.64
CA ILE A 73 4.35 0.41 -4.42
C ILE A 73 4.21 -0.88 -3.63
N ILE A 74 5.33 -1.45 -3.20
CA ILE A 74 5.32 -2.66 -2.39
C ILE A 74 5.54 -2.31 -0.93
N VAL A 75 4.56 -2.63 -0.10
CA VAL A 75 4.65 -2.47 1.35
C VAL A 75 5.11 -3.78 1.97
N THR A 76 6.13 -3.71 2.82
CA THR A 76 6.73 -4.87 3.48
C THR A 76 7.02 -4.56 4.96
N THR A 77 7.34 -5.58 5.73
CA THR A 77 7.89 -5.45 7.08
C THR A 77 9.32 -6.01 7.11
N PRO A 78 10.17 -5.64 8.09
CA PRO A 78 11.57 -6.07 8.14
C PRO A 78 11.80 -7.58 8.33
N GLN A 79 10.74 -8.36 8.53
CA GLN A 79 10.81 -9.79 8.80
C GLN A 79 11.27 -10.59 7.57
N ASP A 80 12.21 -11.48 7.75
CA ASP A 80 12.76 -12.29 6.64
C ASP A 80 11.73 -13.24 6.00
N LEU A 81 10.77 -13.75 6.74
CA LEU A 81 9.69 -14.59 6.22
C LEU A 81 8.81 -13.88 5.20
N VAL A 82 8.65 -12.57 5.33
CA VAL A 82 7.86 -11.74 4.39
C VAL A 82 8.59 -11.57 3.06
N SER A 83 9.92 -11.70 3.06
CA SER A 83 10.75 -11.44 1.87
C SER A 83 10.41 -12.33 0.67
N MET A 84 9.95 -13.55 0.90
CA MET A 84 9.55 -14.45 -0.19
C MET A 84 8.25 -13.98 -0.86
N ILE A 85 7.29 -13.50 -0.08
CA ILE A 85 6.02 -12.95 -0.59
C ILE A 85 6.29 -11.70 -1.40
N VAL A 86 7.13 -10.81 -0.87
CA VAL A 86 7.57 -9.59 -1.57
C VAL A 86 8.22 -9.91 -2.91
N LYS A 87 9.16 -10.87 -2.96
CA LYS A 87 9.79 -11.28 -4.22
C LYS A 87 8.79 -11.85 -5.23
N LYS A 88 7.80 -12.63 -4.78
CA LYS A 88 6.74 -13.12 -5.66
C LYS A 88 5.91 -11.98 -6.25
N SER A 89 5.57 -10.98 -5.43
CA SER A 89 4.83 -9.79 -5.90
C SER A 89 5.66 -8.97 -6.91
N ILE A 90 6.96 -8.80 -6.68
CA ILE A 90 7.87 -8.14 -7.62
C ILE A 90 7.94 -8.90 -8.94
N ASN A 91 8.10 -10.23 -8.90
CA ASN A 91 8.17 -11.05 -10.10
C ASN A 91 6.84 -10.99 -10.88
N MET A 92 5.71 -11.03 -10.19
CA MET A 92 4.40 -10.88 -10.82
C MET A 92 4.26 -9.52 -11.52
N ALA A 93 4.67 -8.43 -10.88
CA ALA A 93 4.67 -7.11 -11.48
C ALA A 93 5.54 -7.06 -12.76
N LYS A 94 6.74 -7.68 -12.72
CA LYS A 94 7.63 -7.80 -13.88
C LYS A 94 6.99 -8.58 -15.02
N GLU A 95 6.38 -9.73 -14.75
CA GLU A 95 5.68 -10.56 -15.76
C GLU A 95 4.48 -9.82 -16.38
N MET A 96 3.84 -8.95 -15.60
CA MET A 96 2.72 -8.12 -16.06
C MET A 96 3.17 -6.78 -16.69
N ASN A 97 4.48 -6.53 -16.82
CA ASN A 97 5.08 -5.28 -17.28
C ASN A 97 4.63 -4.04 -16.49
N ILE A 98 4.38 -4.19 -15.19
CA ILE A 98 4.02 -3.09 -14.30
C ILE A 98 5.28 -2.59 -13.60
N ASN A 99 5.50 -1.29 -13.66
CA ASN A 99 6.65 -0.68 -13.00
C ASN A 99 6.46 -0.63 -11.49
N VAL A 100 7.48 -1.10 -10.75
CA VAL A 100 7.52 -0.98 -9.29
C VAL A 100 8.28 0.28 -8.91
N LEU A 101 7.58 1.23 -8.31
CA LEU A 101 8.13 2.53 -7.90
C LEU A 101 9.16 2.38 -6.79
N GLY A 102 8.93 1.46 -5.87
CA GLY A 102 9.82 1.15 -4.78
C GLY A 102 9.16 0.40 -3.64
N LEU A 103 9.91 0.28 -2.54
CA LEU A 103 9.50 -0.39 -1.32
C LEU A 103 9.18 0.60 -0.21
N VAL A 104 8.17 0.29 0.60
CA VAL A 104 7.91 0.93 1.89
C VAL A 104 8.05 -0.12 2.99
N GLU A 105 8.98 0.09 3.91
CA GLU A 105 9.18 -0.80 5.04
C GLU A 105 8.35 -0.30 6.22
N ASN A 106 7.19 -0.92 6.44
CA ASN A 106 6.28 -0.61 7.53
C ASN A 106 6.71 -1.32 8.83
N MET A 107 6.34 -0.77 9.98
CA MET A 107 6.70 -1.31 11.30
C MET A 107 8.20 -1.49 11.48
N SER A 108 8.99 -0.58 10.91
CA SER A 108 10.46 -0.73 10.80
C SER A 108 11.16 -0.54 12.12
N TYR A 109 10.69 0.36 12.97
CA TYR A 109 11.28 0.69 14.26
C TYR A 109 10.26 1.27 15.23
N VAL A 110 10.62 1.35 16.50
CA VAL A 110 9.90 2.09 17.54
C VAL A 110 10.77 3.27 17.98
N VAL A 111 10.16 4.41 18.21
CA VAL A 111 10.84 5.57 18.82
C VAL A 111 10.70 5.49 20.33
N CYS A 112 11.82 5.55 21.04
CA CYS A 112 11.82 5.55 22.50
C CYS A 112 11.16 6.84 23.03
N PRO A 113 10.12 6.77 23.86
CA PRO A 113 9.42 7.98 24.33
C PRO A 113 10.22 8.82 25.34
N LYS A 114 11.41 8.35 25.76
CA LYS A 114 12.27 9.06 26.74
C LYS A 114 13.49 9.73 26.10
N CYS A 115 14.03 9.18 25.03
CA CYS A 115 15.29 9.66 24.44
C CYS A 115 15.28 9.74 22.91
N ASP A 116 14.13 9.52 22.28
CA ASP A 116 13.91 9.56 20.84
C ASP A 116 14.81 8.59 20.02
N GLU A 117 15.50 7.66 20.68
CA GLU A 117 16.30 6.65 20.01
C GLU A 117 15.41 5.69 19.22
N LYS A 118 15.84 5.37 17.98
CA LYS A 118 15.15 4.39 17.12
C LYS A 118 15.56 2.99 17.51
N ILE A 119 14.61 2.17 17.96
CA ILE A 119 14.80 0.78 18.34
C ILE A 119 14.28 -0.12 17.22
N TYR A 120 15.16 -0.86 16.56
CA TYR A 120 14.83 -1.76 15.46
C TYR A 120 14.54 -3.17 15.99
N ILE A 121 13.27 -3.50 16.16
CA ILE A 121 12.83 -4.78 16.76
C ILE A 121 13.26 -5.98 15.92
N TYR A 122 13.26 -5.85 14.60
CA TYR A 122 13.62 -6.90 13.64
C TYR A 122 15.05 -6.77 13.09
N GLY A 123 15.89 -5.98 13.76
CA GLY A 123 17.24 -5.65 13.30
C GLY A 123 17.28 -4.46 12.36
N ASN A 124 18.39 -3.77 12.36
CA ASN A 124 18.62 -2.58 11.52
C ASN A 124 19.46 -2.97 10.29
N LYS A 125 18.80 -3.38 9.20
CA LYS A 125 19.49 -3.57 7.92
C LYS A 125 19.75 -2.21 7.27
N ALA A 126 20.93 -2.04 6.69
CA ALA A 126 21.24 -0.83 5.95
C ALA A 126 20.27 -0.66 4.76
N LYS A 127 19.99 0.60 4.38
CA LYS A 127 19.12 0.90 3.23
C LYS A 127 19.62 0.22 1.96
N GLU A 128 20.93 0.32 1.71
CA GLU A 128 21.60 -0.24 0.55
C GLU A 128 21.48 -1.78 0.48
N GLU A 129 21.45 -2.44 1.64
CA GLU A 129 21.27 -3.89 1.73
C GLU A 129 19.86 -4.29 1.31
N ILE A 130 18.84 -3.52 1.73
CA ILE A 130 17.44 -3.75 1.36
C ILE A 130 17.24 -3.49 -0.13
N GLU A 131 17.73 -2.37 -0.63
CA GLU A 131 17.64 -2.00 -2.04
C GLU A 131 18.33 -3.03 -2.93
N LYS A 132 19.51 -3.50 -2.56
CA LYS A 132 20.21 -4.57 -3.27
C LYS A 132 19.48 -5.91 -3.23
N LYS A 133 18.85 -6.24 -2.10
CA LYS A 133 18.10 -7.51 -1.93
C LYS A 133 16.92 -7.62 -2.88
N TYR A 134 16.23 -6.50 -3.16
CA TYR A 134 15.02 -6.45 -3.95
C TYR A 134 15.21 -5.81 -5.33
N ASP A 135 16.36 -5.21 -5.58
CA ASP A 135 16.64 -4.42 -6.78
C ASP A 135 15.62 -3.29 -6.98
N LEU A 136 15.27 -2.63 -5.88
CA LEU A 136 14.26 -1.55 -5.83
C LEU A 136 14.66 -0.50 -4.80
N PRO A 137 14.33 0.78 -5.03
CA PRO A 137 14.58 1.84 -4.06
C PRO A 137 13.71 1.69 -2.82
N LEU A 138 14.27 1.97 -1.64
CA LEU A 138 13.54 2.10 -0.39
C LEU A 138 13.01 3.54 -0.26
N LEU A 139 11.70 3.67 -0.44
CA LEU A 139 11.02 4.97 -0.41
C LEU A 139 10.92 5.52 1.00
N ALA A 140 10.48 4.69 1.96
CA ALA A 140 10.35 5.10 3.35
C ALA A 140 10.47 3.93 4.33
N ARG A 141 10.77 4.28 5.58
CA ARG A 141 10.61 3.44 6.76
C ARG A 141 9.58 4.06 7.69
N ILE A 142 8.49 3.35 7.93
CA ILE A 142 7.41 3.79 8.80
C ILE A 142 7.57 3.12 10.17
N PRO A 143 7.53 3.87 11.25
CA PRO A 143 7.63 3.32 12.61
C PRO A 143 6.35 2.61 13.06
N PHE A 144 6.45 1.88 14.17
CA PHE A 144 5.29 1.64 15.02
C PHE A 144 4.90 2.96 15.67
N ASP A 145 3.76 3.51 15.30
CA ASP A 145 3.27 4.77 15.83
C ASP A 145 1.86 4.56 16.44
N GLY A 146 1.80 4.60 17.76
CA GLY A 146 0.55 4.38 18.50
C GLY A 146 -0.45 5.52 18.30
N GLU A 147 0.01 6.76 18.09
CA GLU A 147 -0.88 7.89 17.79
C GLU A 147 -1.53 7.71 16.41
N MET A 148 -0.74 7.33 15.41
CA MET A 148 -1.26 7.01 14.09
C MET A 148 -2.30 5.88 14.16
N THR A 149 -2.01 4.81 14.91
CA THR A 149 -2.95 3.70 15.10
C THR A 149 -4.26 4.18 15.73
N SER A 150 -4.19 4.99 16.79
CA SER A 150 -5.38 5.54 17.43
C SER A 150 -6.22 6.41 16.48
N LEU A 151 -5.59 7.24 15.65
CA LEU A 151 -6.29 8.06 14.66
C LEU A 151 -6.99 7.18 13.59
N ILE A 152 -6.36 6.09 13.19
CA ILE A 152 -6.95 5.12 12.25
C ILE A 152 -8.17 4.45 12.88
N ASP A 153 -8.06 3.94 14.11
CA ASP A 153 -9.14 3.26 14.85
C ASP A 153 -10.35 4.20 15.08
N GLU A 154 -10.08 5.49 15.24
CA GLU A 154 -11.11 6.53 15.38
C GLU A 154 -11.71 7.00 14.03
N GLY A 155 -11.29 6.43 12.91
CA GLY A 155 -11.69 6.89 11.57
C GLY A 155 -11.19 8.29 11.21
N LYS A 156 -10.05 8.69 11.78
CA LYS A 156 -9.42 10.01 11.62
C LYS A 156 -8.12 9.94 10.83
N VAL A 157 -7.96 8.97 9.97
CA VAL A 157 -6.76 8.76 9.15
C VAL A 157 -6.34 10.01 8.36
N GLU A 158 -7.30 10.83 7.93
CA GLU A 158 -7.05 12.07 7.18
C GLU A 158 -6.40 13.20 8.01
N TYR A 159 -6.32 13.03 9.33
CA TYR A 159 -5.66 13.99 10.23
C TYR A 159 -4.25 13.56 10.63
N ILE A 160 -3.74 12.48 10.05
CA ILE A 160 -2.37 12.05 10.26
C ILE A 160 -1.44 13.08 9.63
N ASN A 161 -0.60 13.70 10.47
CA ASN A 161 0.42 14.66 10.07
C ASN A 161 1.74 14.20 10.68
N LYS A 162 2.59 13.55 9.88
CA LYS A 162 3.84 12.93 10.32
C LYS A 162 4.92 13.11 9.25
N ASP A 163 6.09 13.56 9.65
CA ASP A 163 7.20 13.84 8.74
C ASP A 163 7.57 12.64 7.84
N TYR A 164 7.49 11.41 8.37
CA TYR A 164 7.78 10.20 7.58
C TYR A 164 6.72 9.91 6.51
N VAL A 165 5.48 10.40 6.69
CA VAL A 165 4.43 10.32 5.66
C VAL A 165 4.69 11.36 4.59
N ASP A 166 5.01 12.58 4.98
CA ASP A 166 5.32 13.68 4.04
C ASP A 166 6.57 13.35 3.21
N GLU A 167 7.60 12.76 3.82
CA GLU A 167 8.79 12.28 3.12
C GLU A 167 8.45 11.20 2.08
N LEU A 168 7.55 10.27 2.43
CA LEU A 168 7.09 9.23 1.49
C LEU A 168 6.35 9.86 0.31
N VAL A 169 5.40 10.76 0.57
CA VAL A 169 4.60 11.45 -0.45
C VAL A 169 5.53 12.21 -1.40
N TYR A 170 6.47 12.98 -0.86
CA TYR A 170 7.44 13.72 -1.66
C TYR A 170 8.22 12.82 -2.63
N LYS A 171 8.73 11.67 -2.14
CA LYS A 171 9.48 10.72 -2.98
C LYS A 171 8.62 10.05 -4.05
N ILE A 172 7.34 9.81 -3.75
CA ILE A 172 6.39 9.28 -4.74
C ILE A 172 6.17 10.32 -5.83
N GLU A 173 5.89 11.57 -5.47
CA GLU A 173 5.67 12.66 -6.42
C GLU A 173 6.89 12.92 -7.33
N GLU A 174 8.11 12.92 -6.76
CA GLU A 174 9.32 13.05 -7.57
C GLU A 174 9.40 11.96 -8.65
N LYS A 175 9.17 10.69 -8.24
CA LYS A 175 9.24 9.55 -9.15
C LYS A 175 8.12 9.51 -10.19
N LEU A 176 6.98 10.08 -9.90
CA LEU A 176 5.89 10.22 -10.88
C LEU A 176 6.24 11.27 -11.94
N LYS A 177 6.87 12.39 -11.54
CA LYS A 177 7.31 13.46 -12.46
C LYS A 177 8.47 13.06 -13.37
N GLU A 178 9.33 12.12 -12.94
CA GLU A 178 10.43 11.62 -13.79
C GLU A 178 9.96 10.83 -15.02
N LYS A 179 8.67 10.53 -15.12
CA LYS A 179 8.07 9.73 -16.20
C LYS A 179 7.27 10.54 -17.23
N GLU A 180 6.97 11.80 -16.93
CA GLU A 180 6.37 12.74 -17.88
C GLU A 180 7.46 13.32 -18.83
#